data_63b0c43803e7ffd29faa356ca69b98d5
#
_entry.id   63b0c43803e7ffd29faa356ca69b98d5
#
_cell.length_a   1.000
_cell.length_b   1.000
_cell.length_c   1.000
_cell.angle_alpha   90.00
_cell.angle_beta   90.00
_cell.angle_gamma   90.00
#
_symmetry.space_group_name_H-M   'P 1'
#
loop_
_entity.id
_entity.type
_entity.pdbx_description
1 polymer ?
#
loop_
_entity_poly.entity_id
_entity_poly.type
_entity_poly.pdbx_seq_one_letter_code
_entity_poly.pdbx_strand_id
1 'polypeptide(L)'
;MNKIIYLDAAASYLKSDAVIDSQVDFLRNNYANAGRGICARAIGVDNMLNSVRKKVADFIGAEFQNIVFTAGTTDGMNRVVSLLRPDNNVQVALSILDHHSACLPWVATGAKTVLCPLDSQYNFDIDNIPYADVFVLTAMSNVIGVAQDVEAIIRAARKKNPNVIVVVDAAQFVVHEKIDAKKWDADFIVFSGHKIGADTGVGILYIKNPDDFMPDKFGGGMVQVVDGNNFVLNSVPERFEAGTLPLTQIAGLGVALENIEKNRPDISLLKYMRDELSRLPQIQFVSPDGAAILSFVVDGMHCLDVGAMLGARNVCVRVGQMCASWIHKALGVPGTIRISVGAYNTIEEINKVIAIIKDIVK
;
A
#
# COMPACT_ATOMS: atom_id res chain seq x y z
N MET A 1 -32.12 -10.13 -4.52
CA MET A 1 -31.01 -9.43 -5.21
C MET A 1 -29.90 -10.43 -5.45
N ASN A 2 -29.33 -10.50 -6.65
CA ASN A 2 -28.18 -11.37 -6.88
C ASN A 2 -27.01 -10.87 -6.00
N LYS A 3 -26.33 -11.78 -5.32
CA LYS A 3 -25.15 -11.48 -4.47
C LYS A 3 -24.07 -10.80 -5.33
N ILE A 4 -23.52 -9.68 -4.83
CA ILE A 4 -22.37 -9.01 -5.46
C ILE A 4 -21.13 -9.90 -5.29
N ILE A 5 -20.38 -10.09 -6.37
CA ILE A 5 -19.07 -10.75 -6.36
C ILE A 5 -18.02 -9.65 -6.38
N TYR A 6 -17.25 -9.52 -5.29
CA TYR A 6 -16.25 -8.46 -5.14
C TYR A 6 -14.84 -9.02 -5.42
N LEU A 7 -14.28 -8.63 -6.57
CA LEU A 7 -12.95 -9.03 -7.05
C LEU A 7 -12.02 -7.82 -7.26
N ASP A 8 -12.14 -6.82 -6.38
CA ASP A 8 -11.34 -5.58 -6.41
C ASP A 8 -10.58 -5.36 -5.07
N ALA A 9 -10.13 -6.44 -4.43
CA ALA A 9 -9.43 -6.42 -3.15
C ALA A 9 -8.15 -5.55 -3.20
N ALA A 10 -7.43 -5.53 -4.34
CA ALA A 10 -6.25 -4.69 -4.54
C ALA A 10 -6.56 -3.18 -4.57
N ALA A 11 -7.81 -2.76 -4.79
CA ALA A 11 -8.21 -1.36 -4.61
C ALA A 11 -8.50 -1.06 -3.14
N SER A 12 -9.35 -1.87 -2.50
CA SER A 12 -9.64 -1.79 -1.06
C SER A 12 -10.13 -3.14 -0.58
N TYR A 13 -9.51 -3.68 0.45
CA TYR A 13 -9.94 -4.95 1.05
C TYR A 13 -11.25 -4.78 1.81
N LEU A 14 -12.17 -5.75 1.72
CA LEU A 14 -13.40 -5.69 2.51
C LEU A 14 -13.08 -5.85 4.01
N LYS A 15 -13.79 -5.09 4.82
CA LYS A 15 -13.65 -5.14 6.27
C LYS A 15 -14.40 -6.35 6.82
N SER A 16 -13.80 -7.05 7.77
CA SER A 16 -14.50 -8.09 8.55
C SER A 16 -15.44 -7.46 9.57
N ASP A 17 -16.47 -8.22 9.97
CA ASP A 17 -17.38 -7.78 11.06
C ASP A 17 -16.61 -7.43 12.33
N ALA A 18 -15.55 -8.16 12.67
CA ALA A 18 -14.71 -7.88 13.83
C ALA A 18 -14.07 -6.47 13.76
N VAL A 19 -13.63 -6.00 12.59
CA VAL A 19 -13.11 -4.65 12.42
C VAL A 19 -14.23 -3.62 12.57
N ILE A 20 -15.38 -3.84 11.95
CA ILE A 20 -16.54 -2.95 12.04
C ILE A 20 -17.03 -2.85 13.51
N ASP A 21 -17.20 -3.99 14.17
CA ASP A 21 -17.67 -4.06 15.56
C ASP A 21 -16.70 -3.35 16.52
N SER A 22 -15.39 -3.50 16.32
CA SER A 22 -14.38 -2.80 17.13
C SER A 22 -14.46 -1.28 17.00
N GLN A 23 -14.74 -0.77 15.81
CA GLN A 23 -14.91 0.66 15.56
C GLN A 23 -16.20 1.18 16.20
N VAL A 24 -17.30 0.42 16.09
CA VAL A 24 -18.58 0.75 16.71
C VAL A 24 -18.45 0.72 18.24
N ASP A 25 -17.79 -0.28 18.82
CA ASP A 25 -17.54 -0.36 20.26
C ASP A 25 -16.69 0.81 20.75
N PHE A 26 -15.61 1.12 20.03
CA PHE A 26 -14.76 2.27 20.35
C PHE A 26 -15.58 3.57 20.39
N LEU A 27 -16.39 3.84 19.37
CA LEU A 27 -17.21 5.06 19.28
C LEU A 27 -18.26 5.14 20.39
N ARG A 28 -18.90 4.03 20.77
CA ARG A 28 -19.96 4.01 21.76
C ARG A 28 -19.45 4.06 23.19
N ASN A 29 -18.39 3.31 23.48
CA ASN A 29 -18.01 2.99 24.84
C ASN A 29 -16.67 3.59 25.27
N ASN A 30 -15.73 3.79 24.32
CA ASN A 30 -14.33 4.09 24.63
C ASN A 30 -13.83 5.42 24.07
N TYR A 31 -14.65 6.14 23.28
CA TYR A 31 -14.22 7.37 22.63
C TYR A 31 -13.89 8.48 23.64
N ALA A 32 -12.66 8.99 23.53
CA ALA A 32 -12.18 10.23 24.16
C ALA A 32 -11.04 10.80 23.28
N ASN A 33 -10.58 12.03 23.58
CA ASN A 33 -9.39 12.55 22.92
C ASN A 33 -8.13 11.91 23.52
N ALA A 34 -7.14 11.63 22.65
CA ALA A 34 -5.84 11.13 23.05
C ALA A 34 -4.93 12.24 23.61
N GLY A 35 -3.96 11.86 24.42
CA GLY A 35 -2.93 12.71 24.97
C GLY A 35 -3.41 13.62 26.10
N ARG A 36 -2.63 13.74 27.16
CA ARG A 36 -2.86 14.66 28.30
C ARG A 36 -4.22 14.48 29.05
N GLY A 37 -5.01 13.49 28.74
CA GLY A 37 -6.25 13.18 29.45
C GLY A 37 -5.98 12.44 30.74
N ILE A 38 -6.65 12.86 31.86
CA ILE A 38 -6.47 12.25 33.18
C ILE A 38 -7.62 11.33 33.56
N CYS A 39 -8.69 11.28 32.78
CA CYS A 39 -9.81 10.38 33.03
C CYS A 39 -9.57 8.98 32.45
N ALA A 40 -10.22 7.97 33.02
CA ALA A 40 -10.03 6.57 32.61
C ALA A 40 -10.23 6.34 31.10
N ARG A 41 -11.19 7.03 30.47
CA ARG A 41 -11.42 6.92 29.02
C ARG A 41 -10.24 7.44 28.20
N ALA A 42 -9.69 8.62 28.53
CA ALA A 42 -8.56 9.19 27.80
C ALA A 42 -7.30 8.31 27.95
N ILE A 43 -7.04 7.80 29.18
CA ILE A 43 -5.97 6.84 29.43
C ILE A 43 -6.20 5.55 28.60
N GLY A 44 -7.44 5.09 28.49
CA GLY A 44 -7.79 3.94 27.65
C GLY A 44 -7.49 4.16 26.17
N VAL A 45 -7.72 5.37 25.66
CA VAL A 45 -7.37 5.74 24.26
C VAL A 45 -5.86 5.75 24.04
N ASP A 46 -5.09 6.32 24.97
CA ASP A 46 -3.61 6.33 24.88
C ASP A 46 -3.05 4.90 24.91
N ASN A 47 -3.62 4.03 25.77
CA ASN A 47 -3.25 2.62 25.82
C ASN A 47 -3.59 1.88 24.50
N MET A 48 -4.76 2.16 23.90
CA MET A 48 -5.16 1.61 22.60
C MET A 48 -4.18 2.04 21.51
N LEU A 49 -3.87 3.33 21.41
CA LEU A 49 -2.89 3.86 20.43
C LEU A 49 -1.55 3.16 20.56
N ASN A 50 -1.01 3.08 21.77
CA ASN A 50 0.27 2.44 22.04
C ASN A 50 0.24 0.93 21.71
N SER A 51 -0.87 0.25 22.05
CA SER A 51 -1.06 -1.16 21.72
C SER A 51 -1.09 -1.39 20.20
N VAL A 52 -1.82 -0.58 19.44
CA VAL A 52 -1.89 -0.71 17.98
C VAL A 52 -0.54 -0.39 17.35
N ARG A 53 0.15 0.65 17.81
CA ARG A 53 1.52 0.98 17.34
C ARG A 53 2.49 -0.18 17.58
N LYS A 54 2.43 -0.79 18.76
CA LYS A 54 3.24 -1.98 19.05
C LYS A 54 2.90 -3.16 18.12
N LYS A 55 1.62 -3.40 17.84
CA LYS A 55 1.20 -4.45 16.89
C LYS A 55 1.73 -4.18 15.49
N VAL A 56 1.70 -2.92 15.01
CA VAL A 56 2.31 -2.55 13.73
C VAL A 56 3.81 -2.82 13.74
N ALA A 57 4.52 -2.39 14.79
CA ALA A 57 5.95 -2.60 14.93
C ALA A 57 6.30 -4.09 14.88
N ASP A 58 5.61 -4.92 15.66
CA ASP A 58 5.80 -6.37 15.67
C ASP A 58 5.49 -7.01 14.32
N PHE A 59 4.44 -6.55 13.65
CA PHE A 59 4.01 -7.06 12.34
C PHE A 59 5.05 -6.86 11.25
N ILE A 60 5.75 -5.71 11.25
CA ILE A 60 6.79 -5.42 10.23
C ILE A 60 8.22 -5.63 10.74
N GLY A 61 8.43 -6.15 11.95
CA GLY A 61 9.76 -6.38 12.52
C GLY A 61 10.52 -5.10 12.89
N ALA A 62 9.81 -4.05 13.33
CA ALA A 62 10.35 -2.74 13.68
C ALA A 62 10.30 -2.48 15.20
N GLU A 63 10.86 -1.34 15.63
CA GLU A 63 10.71 -0.83 16.99
C GLU A 63 9.52 0.13 17.07
N PHE A 64 8.93 0.29 18.25
CA PHE A 64 7.76 1.15 18.51
C PHE A 64 7.98 2.59 18.02
N GLN A 65 9.13 3.16 18.26
CA GLN A 65 9.45 4.56 17.90
C GLN A 65 9.62 4.79 16.40
N ASN A 66 9.73 3.74 15.59
CA ASN A 66 9.84 3.84 14.14
C ASN A 66 8.48 4.02 13.45
N ILE A 67 7.36 3.83 14.17
CA ILE A 67 6.03 3.77 13.59
C ILE A 67 5.30 5.10 13.74
N VAL A 68 4.91 5.68 12.62
CA VAL A 68 4.13 6.93 12.53
C VAL A 68 2.81 6.64 11.82
N PHE A 69 1.69 7.04 12.43
CA PHE A 69 0.39 6.97 11.78
C PHE A 69 0.24 8.06 10.72
N THR A 70 -0.32 7.69 9.58
CA THR A 70 -0.59 8.57 8.45
C THR A 70 -2.03 8.38 7.97
N ALA A 71 -2.49 9.20 7.01
CA ALA A 71 -3.79 8.98 6.39
C ALA A 71 -3.81 7.86 5.33
N GLY A 72 -2.64 7.29 5.00
CA GLY A 72 -2.47 6.23 4.01
C GLY A 72 -1.15 6.37 3.26
N THR A 73 -0.91 5.47 2.29
CA THR A 73 0.33 5.45 1.51
C THR A 73 0.62 6.78 0.81
N THR A 74 -0.39 7.41 0.21
CA THR A 74 -0.21 8.71 -0.47
C THR A 74 0.27 9.80 0.51
N ASP A 75 -0.33 9.90 1.70
CA ASP A 75 0.13 10.83 2.74
C ASP A 75 1.55 10.48 3.19
N GLY A 76 1.83 9.19 3.46
CA GLY A 76 3.15 8.73 3.88
C GLY A 76 4.25 9.07 2.87
N MET A 77 4.02 8.83 1.57
CA MET A 77 4.97 9.15 0.51
C MET A 77 5.23 10.66 0.38
N ASN A 78 4.19 11.50 0.43
CA ASN A 78 4.36 12.95 0.44
C ASN A 78 5.12 13.44 1.68
N ARG A 79 4.88 12.82 2.83
CA ARG A 79 5.60 13.12 4.07
C ARG A 79 7.08 12.78 3.96
N VAL A 80 7.44 11.63 3.37
CA VAL A 80 8.85 11.28 3.11
C VAL A 80 9.53 12.35 2.26
N VAL A 81 8.89 12.79 1.16
CA VAL A 81 9.42 13.88 0.32
C VAL A 81 9.59 15.17 1.13
N SER A 82 8.60 15.50 1.98
CA SER A 82 8.66 16.70 2.84
C SER A 82 9.76 16.62 3.91
N LEU A 83 10.06 15.42 4.43
CA LEU A 83 11.15 15.19 5.38
C LEU A 83 12.53 15.33 4.70
N LEU A 84 12.68 14.78 3.51
CA LEU A 84 13.94 14.77 2.77
C LEU A 84 14.24 16.09 2.04
N ARG A 85 13.19 16.85 1.67
CA ARG A 85 13.29 18.16 0.98
C ARG A 85 14.24 18.14 -0.21
N PRO A 86 14.08 17.19 -1.16
CA PRO A 86 14.99 17.07 -2.29
C PRO A 86 14.93 18.33 -3.17
N ASP A 87 16.08 18.79 -3.62
CA ASP A 87 16.20 19.81 -4.64
C ASP A 87 16.39 19.21 -6.05
N ASN A 88 16.59 20.06 -7.03
CA ASN A 88 16.80 19.67 -8.44
C ASN A 88 18.17 18.99 -8.71
N ASN A 89 19.05 18.87 -7.72
CA ASN A 89 20.32 18.17 -7.85
C ASN A 89 20.19 16.70 -7.42
N VAL A 90 19.21 16.41 -6.56
CA VAL A 90 18.94 15.04 -6.08
C VAL A 90 18.49 14.14 -7.23
N GLN A 91 19.14 13.00 -7.39
CA GLN A 91 18.74 11.97 -8.35
C GLN A 91 17.88 10.91 -7.67
N VAL A 92 16.66 10.73 -8.18
CA VAL A 92 15.66 9.79 -7.67
C VAL A 92 15.48 8.64 -8.66
N ALA A 93 15.75 7.42 -8.23
CA ALA A 93 15.44 6.22 -9.00
C ALA A 93 13.98 5.83 -8.77
N LEU A 94 13.24 5.66 -9.87
CA LEU A 94 11.83 5.29 -9.93
C LEU A 94 11.65 4.07 -10.84
N SER A 95 10.45 3.49 -10.87
CA SER A 95 10.12 2.35 -11.74
C SER A 95 8.85 2.61 -12.54
N ILE A 96 8.72 1.95 -13.68
CA ILE A 96 7.44 1.89 -14.40
C ILE A 96 6.35 1.15 -13.58
N LEU A 97 6.74 0.39 -12.55
CA LEU A 97 5.82 -0.29 -11.63
C LEU A 97 5.16 0.65 -10.62
N ASP A 98 5.66 1.90 -10.50
CA ASP A 98 5.26 2.81 -9.44
C ASP A 98 3.82 3.27 -9.60
N HIS A 99 3.08 3.18 -8.50
CA HIS A 99 1.81 3.87 -8.34
C HIS A 99 2.04 5.39 -8.32
N HIS A 100 1.08 6.20 -8.77
CA HIS A 100 1.21 7.66 -8.78
C HIS A 100 1.60 8.24 -7.42
N SER A 101 1.18 7.64 -6.31
CA SER A 101 1.60 8.07 -4.96
C SER A 101 3.09 7.88 -4.69
N ALA A 102 3.73 6.90 -5.32
CA ALA A 102 5.15 6.64 -5.16
C ALA A 102 6.03 7.53 -6.06
N CYS A 103 5.59 7.87 -7.27
CA CYS A 103 6.41 8.63 -8.22
C CYS A 103 6.09 10.13 -8.26
N LEU A 104 4.80 10.55 -8.26
CA LEU A 104 4.44 11.95 -8.49
C LEU A 104 4.98 12.93 -7.44
N PRO A 105 5.06 12.60 -6.13
CA PRO A 105 5.63 13.52 -5.15
C PRO A 105 7.07 13.93 -5.49
N TRP A 106 7.88 13.00 -6.01
CA TRP A 106 9.26 13.27 -6.42
C TRP A 106 9.33 14.09 -7.71
N VAL A 107 8.54 13.72 -8.71
CA VAL A 107 8.44 14.49 -9.97
C VAL A 107 8.04 15.94 -9.69
N ALA A 108 7.12 16.16 -8.75
CA ALA A 108 6.64 17.50 -8.40
C ALA A 108 7.70 18.39 -7.74
N THR A 109 8.76 17.83 -7.15
CA THR A 109 9.87 18.62 -6.57
C THR A 109 10.82 19.18 -7.62
N GLY A 110 10.79 18.66 -8.86
CA GLY A 110 11.77 18.95 -9.91
C GLY A 110 13.09 18.18 -9.77
N ALA A 111 13.17 17.19 -8.87
CA ALA A 111 14.31 16.29 -8.74
C ALA A 111 14.59 15.55 -10.06
N LYS A 112 15.85 15.20 -10.32
CA LYS A 112 16.22 14.40 -11.49
C LYS A 112 15.71 12.98 -11.30
N THR A 113 14.94 12.48 -12.25
CA THR A 113 14.43 11.10 -12.20
C THR A 113 15.14 10.19 -13.18
N VAL A 114 15.43 8.95 -12.76
CA VAL A 114 15.96 7.88 -13.60
C VAL A 114 15.10 6.63 -13.41
N LEU A 115 14.77 5.94 -14.50
CA LEU A 115 13.99 4.71 -14.41
C LEU A 115 14.92 3.52 -14.19
N CYS A 116 14.56 2.68 -13.22
CA CYS A 116 15.20 1.39 -13.01
C CYS A 116 14.80 0.40 -14.10
N PRO A 117 15.75 -0.31 -14.72
CA PRO A 117 15.43 -1.36 -15.66
C PRO A 117 14.76 -2.55 -14.96
N LEU A 118 13.91 -3.24 -15.73
CA LEU A 118 13.24 -4.46 -15.32
C LEU A 118 13.59 -5.59 -16.30
N ASP A 119 13.56 -6.82 -15.80
CA ASP A 119 13.64 -8.01 -16.64
C ASP A 119 12.31 -8.30 -17.38
N SER A 120 12.28 -9.35 -18.18
CA SER A 120 11.10 -9.77 -18.94
C SER A 120 9.93 -10.27 -18.06
N GLN A 121 10.18 -10.53 -16.78
CA GLN A 121 9.16 -10.94 -15.79
C GLN A 121 8.77 -9.77 -14.88
N TYR A 122 9.21 -8.55 -15.20
CA TYR A 122 9.01 -7.31 -14.46
C TYR A 122 9.64 -7.31 -13.05
N ASN A 123 10.69 -8.09 -12.81
CA ASN A 123 11.53 -7.91 -11.63
C ASN A 123 12.57 -6.83 -11.90
N PHE A 124 13.00 -6.12 -10.86
CA PHE A 124 14.11 -5.17 -10.98
C PHE A 124 15.38 -5.89 -11.45
N ASP A 125 16.01 -5.36 -12.46
CA ASP A 125 17.31 -5.82 -12.94
C ASP A 125 18.41 -5.34 -11.96
N ILE A 126 18.72 -6.19 -10.98
CA ILE A 126 19.63 -5.87 -9.86
C ILE A 126 21.07 -5.61 -10.34
N ASP A 127 21.47 -6.14 -11.49
CA ASP A 127 22.81 -5.93 -12.05
C ASP A 127 22.96 -4.54 -12.69
N ASN A 128 21.86 -3.97 -13.15
CA ASN A 128 21.82 -2.70 -13.85
C ASN A 128 21.07 -1.58 -13.07
N ILE A 129 20.99 -1.67 -11.75
CA ILE A 129 20.44 -0.61 -10.89
C ILE A 129 21.24 0.70 -11.12
N PRO A 130 20.56 1.84 -11.43
CA PRO A 130 21.21 3.12 -11.62
C PRO A 130 21.76 3.68 -10.30
N TYR A 131 22.76 4.57 -10.40
CA TYR A 131 23.11 5.42 -9.26
C TYR A 131 21.92 6.32 -8.93
N ALA A 132 21.63 6.50 -7.64
CA ALA A 132 20.61 7.43 -7.15
C ALA A 132 20.95 7.89 -5.73
N ASP A 133 20.47 9.08 -5.36
CA ASP A 133 20.53 9.58 -4.00
C ASP A 133 19.32 9.08 -3.20
N VAL A 134 18.18 8.92 -3.89
CA VAL A 134 16.96 8.31 -3.35
C VAL A 134 16.51 7.18 -4.28
N PHE A 135 16.20 6.03 -3.72
CA PHE A 135 15.67 4.88 -4.45
C PHE A 135 14.23 4.59 -3.96
N VAL A 136 13.26 4.81 -4.81
CA VAL A 136 11.86 4.48 -4.54
C VAL A 136 11.57 3.09 -5.09
N LEU A 137 11.14 2.18 -4.22
CA LEU A 137 10.93 0.78 -4.53
C LEU A 137 9.47 0.39 -4.31
N THR A 138 8.74 0.16 -5.38
CA THR A 138 7.43 -0.51 -5.33
C THR A 138 7.64 -2.00 -5.05
N ALA A 139 7.35 -2.44 -3.82
CA ALA A 139 7.57 -3.82 -3.39
C ALA A 139 6.66 -4.83 -4.12
N MET A 140 5.49 -4.37 -4.60
CA MET A 140 4.57 -5.17 -5.40
C MET A 140 3.71 -4.28 -6.28
N SER A 141 3.69 -4.55 -7.58
CA SER A 141 2.89 -3.78 -8.53
C SER A 141 1.39 -3.99 -8.33
N ASN A 142 0.65 -2.88 -8.24
CA ASN A 142 -0.81 -2.89 -8.14
C ASN A 142 -1.53 -3.22 -9.46
N VAL A 143 -0.79 -3.35 -10.57
CA VAL A 143 -1.32 -3.70 -11.90
C VAL A 143 -1.04 -5.15 -12.22
N ILE A 144 0.21 -5.57 -12.19
CA ILE A 144 0.64 -6.90 -12.65
C ILE A 144 0.84 -7.90 -11.52
N GLY A 145 0.82 -7.46 -10.26
CA GLY A 145 0.86 -8.34 -9.08
C GLY A 145 2.18 -9.08 -8.85
N VAL A 146 3.29 -8.59 -9.42
CA VAL A 146 4.63 -9.15 -9.21
C VAL A 146 5.21 -8.58 -7.92
N ALA A 147 5.52 -9.46 -6.97
CA ALA A 147 6.25 -9.12 -5.75
C ALA A 147 7.76 -9.13 -6.04
N GLN A 148 8.47 -8.14 -5.52
CA GLN A 148 9.89 -7.93 -5.73
C GLN A 148 10.73 -8.53 -4.58
N ASP A 149 11.94 -8.97 -4.86
CA ASP A 149 12.94 -9.29 -3.82
C ASP A 149 13.53 -7.99 -3.24
N VAL A 150 12.77 -7.41 -2.31
CA VAL A 150 13.07 -6.10 -1.71
C VAL A 150 14.48 -6.08 -1.10
N GLU A 151 14.90 -7.14 -0.41
CA GLU A 151 16.22 -7.21 0.22
C GLU A 151 17.35 -7.21 -0.82
N ALA A 152 17.22 -8.02 -1.88
CA ALA A 152 18.25 -8.09 -2.92
C ALA A 152 18.38 -6.76 -3.67
N ILE A 153 17.25 -6.10 -3.97
CA ILE A 153 17.22 -4.80 -4.64
C ILE A 153 17.88 -3.72 -3.78
N ILE A 154 17.52 -3.62 -2.50
CA ILE A 154 18.11 -2.64 -1.58
C ILE A 154 19.61 -2.85 -1.46
N ARG A 155 20.06 -4.10 -1.32
CA ARG A 155 21.48 -4.44 -1.27
C ARG A 155 22.23 -4.01 -2.54
N ALA A 156 21.61 -4.20 -3.71
CA ALA A 156 22.18 -3.76 -4.99
C ALA A 156 22.22 -2.23 -5.11
N ALA A 157 21.17 -1.52 -4.67
CA ALA A 157 21.15 -0.07 -4.62
C ALA A 157 22.23 0.50 -3.71
N ARG A 158 22.40 -0.06 -2.49
CA ARG A 158 23.46 0.35 -1.54
C ARG A 158 24.88 -0.01 -2.02
N LYS A 159 25.05 -1.08 -2.79
CA LYS A 159 26.33 -1.38 -3.46
C LYS A 159 26.69 -0.31 -4.48
N LYS A 160 25.68 0.26 -5.14
CA LYS A 160 25.85 1.34 -6.12
C LYS A 160 26.10 2.70 -5.48
N ASN A 161 25.37 3.00 -4.42
CA ASN A 161 25.54 4.18 -3.57
C ASN A 161 25.33 3.79 -2.11
N PRO A 162 26.38 3.67 -1.28
CA PRO A 162 26.25 3.32 0.15
C PRO A 162 25.37 4.27 0.97
N ASN A 163 25.21 5.52 0.51
CA ASN A 163 24.42 6.55 1.16
C ASN A 163 23.01 6.71 0.57
N VAL A 164 22.58 5.83 -0.34
CA VAL A 164 21.25 5.91 -0.93
C VAL A 164 20.18 5.81 0.14
N ILE A 165 19.21 6.72 0.08
CA ILE A 165 18.01 6.65 0.91
C ILE A 165 16.98 5.78 0.18
N VAL A 166 16.50 4.74 0.86
CA VAL A 166 15.56 3.76 0.27
C VAL A 166 14.16 3.96 0.86
N VAL A 167 13.19 4.19 -0.04
CA VAL A 167 11.78 4.38 0.28
C VAL A 167 10.97 3.25 -0.34
N VAL A 168 10.32 2.43 0.47
CA VAL A 168 9.57 1.26 0.01
C VAL A 168 8.06 1.55 0.03
N ASP A 169 7.40 1.47 -1.13
CA ASP A 169 5.95 1.36 -1.25
C ASP A 169 5.54 -0.11 -1.06
N ALA A 170 5.04 -0.43 0.13
CA ALA A 170 4.57 -1.76 0.48
C ALA A 170 3.03 -1.89 0.42
N ALA A 171 2.32 -0.94 -0.22
CA ALA A 171 0.86 -0.86 -0.18
C ALA A 171 0.15 -2.13 -0.68
N GLN A 172 0.66 -2.78 -1.73
CA GLN A 172 0.11 -4.05 -2.20
C GLN A 172 0.80 -5.25 -1.55
N PHE A 173 2.09 -5.12 -1.23
CA PHE A 173 2.89 -6.20 -0.67
C PHE A 173 2.35 -6.69 0.68
N VAL A 174 1.93 -5.77 1.53
CA VAL A 174 1.58 -5.99 2.95
C VAL A 174 0.51 -7.05 3.19
N VAL A 175 -0.44 -7.25 2.27
CA VAL A 175 -1.51 -8.25 2.41
C VAL A 175 -1.07 -9.62 1.88
N HIS A 176 -0.11 -9.67 0.98
CA HIS A 176 0.33 -10.90 0.32
C HIS A 176 1.54 -11.53 0.99
N GLU A 177 2.49 -10.70 1.41
CA GLU A 177 3.81 -11.11 1.89
C GLU A 177 4.15 -10.48 3.23
N LYS A 178 5.12 -11.08 3.92
CA LYS A 178 5.62 -10.56 5.20
C LYS A 178 6.64 -9.45 4.98
N ILE A 179 6.41 -8.31 5.63
CA ILE A 179 7.40 -7.24 5.73
C ILE A 179 8.38 -7.57 6.88
N ASP A 180 9.66 -7.37 6.63
CA ASP A 180 10.70 -7.44 7.65
C ASP A 180 11.61 -6.20 7.52
N ALA A 181 11.26 -5.15 8.26
CA ALA A 181 11.92 -3.85 8.15
C ALA A 181 13.42 -3.93 8.52
N LYS A 182 13.80 -4.79 9.49
CA LYS A 182 15.19 -4.99 9.89
C LYS A 182 16.00 -5.68 8.79
N LYS A 183 15.41 -6.71 8.17
CA LYS A 183 16.07 -7.47 7.09
C LYS A 183 16.18 -6.66 5.80
N TRP A 184 15.15 -5.88 5.48
CA TRP A 184 15.15 -5.03 4.29
C TRP A 184 16.14 -3.89 4.38
N ASP A 185 16.40 -3.39 5.58
CA ASP A 185 17.29 -2.24 5.80
C ASP A 185 16.86 -0.98 5.04
N ALA A 186 15.53 -0.84 4.80
CA ALA A 186 14.93 0.34 4.18
C ALA A 186 14.93 1.52 5.15
N ASP A 187 15.07 2.75 4.62
CA ASP A 187 15.02 3.96 5.44
C ASP A 187 13.57 4.37 5.74
N PHE A 188 12.66 4.13 4.77
CA PHE A 188 11.24 4.36 4.91
C PHE A 188 10.44 3.21 4.31
N ILE A 189 9.34 2.81 4.98
CA ILE A 189 8.36 1.85 4.45
C ILE A 189 6.98 2.44 4.65
N VAL A 190 6.14 2.39 3.60
CA VAL A 190 4.81 3.00 3.62
C VAL A 190 3.75 2.01 3.17
N PHE A 191 2.63 1.94 3.90
CA PHE A 191 1.45 1.17 3.49
C PHE A 191 0.15 1.74 4.06
N SER A 192 -1.00 1.28 3.54
CA SER A 192 -2.34 1.74 3.92
C SER A 192 -3.13 0.66 4.65
N GLY A 193 -3.87 1.03 5.69
CA GLY A 193 -4.72 0.11 6.45
C GLY A 193 -5.83 -0.51 5.61
N HIS A 194 -6.43 0.24 4.66
CA HIS A 194 -7.54 -0.28 3.83
C HIS A 194 -7.11 -1.41 2.88
N LYS A 195 -5.81 -1.65 2.69
CA LYS A 195 -5.29 -2.77 1.90
C LYS A 195 -5.26 -4.09 2.67
N ILE A 196 -5.32 -4.02 4.00
CA ILE A 196 -5.30 -5.19 4.90
C ILE A 196 -6.61 -5.38 5.67
N GLY A 197 -7.70 -4.76 5.19
CA GLY A 197 -9.02 -4.90 5.80
C GLY A 197 -9.31 -3.93 6.94
N ALA A 198 -8.43 -2.97 7.24
CA ALA A 198 -8.74 -1.82 8.09
C ALA A 198 -9.50 -0.73 7.30
N ASP A 199 -9.83 0.37 7.94
CA ASP A 199 -10.55 1.46 7.29
C ASP A 199 -9.65 2.35 6.43
N THR A 200 -10.27 3.16 5.58
CA THR A 200 -9.61 4.30 4.90
C THR A 200 -9.26 5.39 5.91
N GLY A 201 -8.31 6.26 5.59
CA GLY A 201 -7.90 7.36 6.47
C GLY A 201 -6.89 6.97 7.56
N VAL A 202 -6.36 5.74 7.52
CA VAL A 202 -5.24 5.29 8.33
C VAL A 202 -4.21 4.55 7.48
N GLY A 203 -2.95 4.83 7.72
CA GLY A 203 -1.79 4.15 7.13
C GLY A 203 -0.59 4.26 8.04
N ILE A 204 0.50 3.69 7.60
CA ILE A 204 1.75 3.60 8.35
C ILE A 204 2.88 4.20 7.51
N LEU A 205 3.70 4.97 8.19
CA LEU A 205 5.03 5.36 7.77
C LEU A 205 6.03 4.82 8.81
N TYR A 206 6.87 3.89 8.39
CA TYR A 206 8.04 3.48 9.13
C TYR A 206 9.20 4.40 8.79
N ILE A 207 9.92 4.87 9.79
CA ILE A 207 11.15 5.67 9.68
C ILE A 207 12.25 4.95 10.45
N LYS A 208 13.33 4.54 9.76
CA LYS A 208 14.42 3.76 10.36
C LYS A 208 15.12 4.50 11.49
N ASN A 209 15.49 5.75 11.23
CA ASN A 209 16.17 6.62 12.19
C ASN A 209 15.36 7.92 12.37
N PRO A 210 14.25 7.89 13.13
CA PRO A 210 13.36 9.04 13.20
C PRO A 210 14.00 10.27 13.87
N ASP A 211 15.05 10.07 14.68
CA ASP A 211 15.77 11.17 15.32
C ASP A 211 16.59 12.03 14.35
N ASP A 212 16.91 11.53 13.17
CA ASP A 212 17.65 12.26 12.15
C ASP A 212 16.78 13.32 11.41
N PHE A 213 15.45 13.30 11.63
CA PHE A 213 14.53 14.16 10.88
C PHE A 213 13.77 15.14 11.76
N MET A 214 13.61 16.36 11.23
CA MET A 214 12.63 17.31 11.74
C MET A 214 11.24 16.97 11.20
N PRO A 215 10.16 17.19 11.99
CA PRO A 215 8.81 16.94 11.52
C PRO A 215 8.47 17.72 10.25
N ASP A 216 7.63 17.11 9.41
CA ASP A 216 7.10 17.69 8.19
C ASP A 216 5.81 18.50 8.41
N LYS A 217 5.13 18.25 9.53
CA LYS A 217 3.88 18.92 9.94
C LYS A 217 4.04 19.44 11.37
N PHE A 218 3.47 20.63 11.64
CA PHE A 218 3.48 21.24 12.95
C PHE A 218 2.06 21.53 13.43
N GLY A 219 1.79 21.30 14.74
CA GLY A 219 0.47 21.50 15.30
C GLY A 219 0.36 21.03 16.75
N GLY A 220 -0.85 20.88 17.24
CA GLY A 220 -1.10 20.38 18.59
C GLY A 220 -0.69 18.92 18.77
N GLY A 221 -0.35 18.54 20.00
CA GLY A 221 -0.02 17.16 20.37
C GLY A 221 1.45 16.77 20.21
N MET A 222 2.23 17.47 19.40
CA MET A 222 3.60 17.12 19.05
C MET A 222 4.70 17.85 19.84
N VAL A 223 4.33 18.76 20.74
CA VAL A 223 5.24 19.62 21.51
C VAL A 223 5.06 19.45 23.00
N GLN A 224 6.15 19.54 23.76
CA GLN A 224 6.14 19.55 25.22
C GLN A 224 5.86 20.96 25.75
N VAL A 225 6.57 21.95 25.20
CA VAL A 225 6.53 23.35 25.61
C VAL A 225 6.56 24.26 24.39
N VAL A 226 5.81 25.35 24.46
CA VAL A 226 5.90 26.51 23.55
C VAL A 226 6.11 27.75 24.41
N ASP A 227 7.16 28.55 24.11
CA ASP A 227 7.44 29.79 24.78
C ASP A 227 7.83 30.87 23.73
N GLY A 228 6.90 31.74 23.44
CA GLY A 228 7.03 32.73 22.36
C GLY A 228 7.27 32.07 21.00
N ASN A 229 8.43 32.33 20.42
CA ASN A 229 8.84 31.72 19.13
C ASN A 229 9.64 30.42 19.29
N ASN A 230 9.85 29.96 20.53
CA ASN A 230 10.60 28.75 20.82
C ASN A 230 9.62 27.59 21.16
N PHE A 231 10.01 26.39 20.84
CA PHE A 231 9.26 25.19 21.21
C PHE A 231 10.19 24.00 21.41
N VAL A 232 9.73 23.06 22.24
CA VAL A 232 10.39 21.76 22.46
C VAL A 232 9.47 20.68 21.93
N LEU A 233 9.97 19.87 21.00
CA LEU A 233 9.24 18.74 20.44
C LEU A 233 9.09 17.60 21.45
N ASN A 234 8.03 16.81 21.29
CA ASN A 234 7.93 15.51 21.94
C ASN A 234 9.03 14.57 21.40
N SER A 235 9.26 13.47 22.09
CA SER A 235 10.05 12.36 21.58
C SER A 235 9.36 11.70 20.36
N VAL A 236 10.08 10.80 19.70
CA VAL A 236 9.52 9.97 18.64
C VAL A 236 8.62 8.89 19.26
N PRO A 237 7.54 8.52 18.60
CA PRO A 237 7.06 8.99 17.29
C PRO A 237 6.13 10.23 17.33
N GLU A 238 5.69 10.68 18.52
CA GLU A 238 4.63 11.68 18.71
C GLU A 238 4.97 13.01 18.02
N ARG A 239 6.24 13.38 17.91
CA ARG A 239 6.64 14.61 17.21
C ARG A 239 6.29 14.63 15.72
N PHE A 240 6.03 13.47 15.10
CA PHE A 240 5.57 13.35 13.72
C PHE A 240 4.06 13.31 13.57
N GLU A 241 3.30 13.35 14.66
CA GLU A 241 1.84 13.15 14.68
C GLU A 241 1.10 14.41 15.14
N ALA A 242 1.26 15.49 14.39
CA ALA A 242 0.57 16.74 14.66
C ALA A 242 -0.94 16.62 14.44
N GLY A 243 -1.73 17.08 15.41
CA GLY A 243 -3.19 17.09 15.38
C GLY A 243 -3.82 15.84 16.02
N THR A 244 -5.15 15.77 16.00
CA THR A 244 -5.90 14.61 16.51
C THR A 244 -5.83 13.47 15.49
N LEU A 245 -5.35 12.32 15.92
CA LEU A 245 -5.25 11.13 15.10
C LEU A 245 -6.64 10.53 14.78
N PRO A 246 -6.77 9.75 13.70
CA PRO A 246 -8.00 9.05 13.34
C PRO A 246 -8.24 7.83 14.25
N LEU A 247 -8.63 8.08 15.51
CA LEU A 247 -8.67 7.10 16.60
C LEU A 247 -9.51 5.87 16.29
N THR A 248 -10.68 6.06 15.66
CA THR A 248 -11.59 4.97 15.27
C THR A 248 -10.96 4.06 14.23
N GLN A 249 -10.29 4.65 13.24
CA GLN A 249 -9.60 3.92 12.17
C GLN A 249 -8.39 3.15 12.72
N ILE A 250 -7.68 3.74 13.69
CA ILE A 250 -6.55 3.09 14.37
C ILE A 250 -7.05 1.90 15.22
N ALA A 251 -8.17 2.02 15.92
CA ALA A 251 -8.77 0.91 16.65
C ALA A 251 -9.08 -0.27 15.70
N GLY A 252 -9.72 0.02 14.55
CA GLY A 252 -9.99 -0.99 13.52
C GLY A 252 -8.72 -1.59 12.90
N LEU A 253 -7.65 -0.80 12.73
CA LEU A 253 -6.35 -1.27 12.24
C LEU A 253 -5.75 -2.32 13.18
N GLY A 254 -5.87 -2.12 14.50
CA GLY A 254 -5.40 -3.08 15.50
C GLY A 254 -6.03 -4.46 15.34
N VAL A 255 -7.33 -4.51 15.05
CA VAL A 255 -8.09 -5.76 14.84
C VAL A 255 -7.77 -6.36 13.46
N ALA A 256 -7.62 -5.53 12.42
CA ALA A 256 -7.23 -6.01 11.10
C ALA A 256 -5.86 -6.71 11.13
N LEU A 257 -4.88 -6.17 11.86
CA LEU A 257 -3.55 -6.78 12.04
C LEU A 257 -3.60 -8.12 12.79
N GLU A 258 -4.44 -8.25 13.82
CA GLU A 258 -4.60 -9.53 14.53
C GLU A 258 -5.15 -10.64 13.65
N ASN A 259 -5.89 -10.29 12.62
CA ASN A 259 -6.52 -11.24 11.71
C ASN A 259 -5.82 -11.34 10.35
N ILE A 260 -4.68 -10.69 10.15
CA ILE A 260 -4.02 -10.58 8.84
C ILE A 260 -3.72 -11.93 8.21
N GLU A 261 -3.25 -12.91 8.99
CA GLU A 261 -2.91 -14.25 8.47
C GLU A 261 -4.16 -15.01 8.00
N LYS A 262 -5.32 -14.79 8.63
CA LYS A 262 -6.61 -15.35 8.19
C LYS A 262 -7.19 -14.61 6.99
N ASN A 263 -6.76 -13.36 6.81
CA ASN A 263 -7.23 -12.46 5.76
C ASN A 263 -6.32 -12.48 4.52
N ARG A 264 -5.29 -13.34 4.46
CA ARG A 264 -4.47 -13.48 3.26
C ARG A 264 -5.31 -14.00 2.09
N PRO A 265 -5.18 -13.39 0.90
CA PRO A 265 -5.91 -13.85 -0.29
C PRO A 265 -5.46 -15.26 -0.71
N ASP A 266 -6.40 -16.08 -1.13
CA ASP A 266 -6.08 -17.35 -1.78
C ASP A 266 -5.78 -17.14 -3.27
N ILE A 267 -4.50 -16.93 -3.59
CA ILE A 267 -4.04 -16.69 -4.97
C ILE A 267 -4.24 -17.91 -5.89
N SER A 268 -4.48 -19.11 -5.36
CA SER A 268 -4.79 -20.29 -6.18
C SER A 268 -6.07 -20.12 -7.00
N LEU A 269 -7.01 -19.31 -6.51
CA LEU A 269 -8.21 -18.92 -7.22
C LEU A 269 -7.90 -18.11 -8.50
N LEU A 270 -6.90 -17.22 -8.45
CA LEU A 270 -6.46 -16.45 -9.62
C LEU A 270 -5.73 -17.32 -10.63
N LYS A 271 -4.90 -18.27 -10.16
CA LYS A 271 -4.25 -19.24 -11.03
C LYS A 271 -5.30 -20.08 -11.78
N TYR A 272 -6.27 -20.63 -11.06
CA TYR A 272 -7.36 -21.39 -11.68
C TYR A 272 -8.14 -20.54 -12.71
N MET A 273 -8.48 -19.30 -12.37
CA MET A 273 -9.17 -18.40 -13.29
C MET A 273 -8.32 -18.13 -14.54
N ARG A 274 -7.01 -17.91 -14.40
CA ARG A 274 -6.08 -17.72 -15.50
C ARG A 274 -6.06 -18.95 -16.42
N ASP A 275 -5.93 -20.15 -15.86
CA ASP A 275 -5.90 -21.41 -16.62
C ASP A 275 -7.18 -21.61 -17.45
N GLU A 276 -8.35 -21.26 -16.89
CA GLU A 276 -9.63 -21.34 -17.61
C GLU A 276 -9.79 -20.25 -18.69
N LEU A 277 -9.34 -19.03 -18.43
CA LEU A 277 -9.45 -17.91 -19.36
C LEU A 277 -8.38 -17.96 -20.46
N SER A 278 -7.22 -18.60 -20.25
CA SER A 278 -6.18 -18.76 -21.28
C SER A 278 -6.62 -19.59 -22.48
N ARG A 279 -7.73 -20.32 -22.36
CA ARG A 279 -8.37 -21.06 -23.47
C ARG A 279 -9.13 -20.16 -24.43
N LEU A 280 -9.28 -18.89 -24.11
CA LEU A 280 -9.98 -17.90 -24.94
C LEU A 280 -8.94 -17.05 -25.70
N PRO A 281 -8.84 -17.17 -27.03
CA PRO A 281 -7.82 -16.50 -27.81
C PRO A 281 -7.92 -14.98 -27.78
N GLN A 282 -9.09 -14.43 -27.41
CA GLN A 282 -9.31 -12.99 -27.27
C GLN A 282 -8.69 -12.40 -25.99
N ILE A 283 -8.31 -13.22 -25.01
CA ILE A 283 -7.76 -12.73 -23.73
C ILE A 283 -6.24 -12.75 -23.77
N GLN A 284 -5.65 -11.59 -23.53
CA GLN A 284 -4.20 -11.43 -23.41
C GLN A 284 -3.86 -10.99 -21.98
N PHE A 285 -3.17 -11.84 -21.23
CA PHE A 285 -2.74 -11.52 -19.88
C PHE A 285 -1.52 -10.60 -19.92
N VAL A 286 -1.57 -9.54 -19.10
CA VAL A 286 -0.44 -8.65 -18.84
C VAL A 286 0.28 -8.98 -17.53
N SER A 287 -0.42 -9.61 -16.56
CA SER A 287 0.22 -10.19 -15.38
C SER A 287 1.00 -11.43 -15.77
N PRO A 288 2.24 -11.63 -15.28
CA PRO A 288 2.96 -12.89 -15.41
C PRO A 288 2.22 -14.06 -14.76
N ASP A 289 2.64 -15.27 -15.07
CA ASP A 289 2.12 -16.46 -14.40
C ASP A 289 2.55 -16.46 -12.92
N GLY A 290 1.66 -16.94 -12.04
CA GLY A 290 1.88 -16.93 -10.59
C GLY A 290 1.75 -15.56 -9.90
N ALA A 291 1.42 -14.50 -10.63
CA ALA A 291 1.21 -13.19 -10.03
C ALA A 291 0.00 -13.18 -9.06
N ALA A 292 0.12 -12.39 -7.98
CA ALA A 292 -0.93 -12.29 -6.96
C ALA A 292 -2.12 -11.38 -7.36
N ILE A 293 -2.05 -10.77 -8.54
CA ILE A 293 -3.11 -9.96 -9.17
C ILE A 293 -3.21 -10.38 -10.63
N LEU A 294 -4.42 -10.58 -11.13
CA LEU A 294 -4.67 -10.96 -12.51
C LEU A 294 -5.14 -9.77 -13.32
N SER A 295 -4.30 -9.29 -14.24
CA SER A 295 -4.64 -8.23 -15.19
C SER A 295 -4.55 -8.74 -16.63
N PHE A 296 -5.52 -8.35 -17.45
CA PHE A 296 -5.61 -8.75 -18.85
C PHE A 296 -6.30 -7.69 -19.70
N VAL A 297 -6.19 -7.82 -21.01
CA VAL A 297 -6.97 -7.12 -22.02
C VAL A 297 -7.78 -8.10 -22.84
N VAL A 298 -8.83 -7.61 -23.52
CA VAL A 298 -9.66 -8.39 -24.43
C VAL A 298 -9.52 -7.78 -25.81
N ASP A 299 -9.10 -8.57 -26.81
CA ASP A 299 -8.93 -8.12 -28.18
C ASP A 299 -10.23 -7.55 -28.75
N GLY A 300 -10.13 -6.39 -29.36
CA GLY A 300 -11.27 -5.68 -29.96
C GLY A 300 -12.23 -5.02 -28.97
N MET A 301 -11.98 -5.10 -27.63
CA MET A 301 -12.86 -4.50 -26.63
C MET A 301 -12.09 -3.53 -25.71
N HIS A 302 -12.65 -2.37 -25.45
CA HIS A 302 -12.06 -1.46 -24.48
C HIS A 302 -12.28 -1.95 -23.05
N CYS A 303 -11.29 -1.81 -22.17
CA CYS A 303 -11.36 -2.32 -20.79
C CYS A 303 -12.54 -1.75 -19.99
N LEU A 304 -12.96 -0.49 -20.26
CA LEU A 304 -14.11 0.13 -19.62
C LEU A 304 -15.43 -0.55 -20.02
N ASP A 305 -15.57 -0.98 -21.27
CA ASP A 305 -16.78 -1.66 -21.76
C ASP A 305 -16.91 -3.04 -21.11
N VAL A 306 -15.82 -3.81 -21.07
CA VAL A 306 -15.77 -5.10 -20.36
C VAL A 306 -16.10 -4.92 -18.87
N GLY A 307 -15.53 -3.88 -18.23
CA GLY A 307 -15.84 -3.54 -16.84
C GLY A 307 -17.31 -3.19 -16.61
N ALA A 308 -17.92 -2.44 -17.53
CA ALA A 308 -19.34 -2.10 -17.46
C ALA A 308 -20.23 -3.35 -17.62
N MET A 309 -19.90 -4.26 -18.53
CA MET A 309 -20.60 -5.53 -18.72
C MET A 309 -20.51 -6.46 -17.50
N LEU A 310 -19.35 -6.50 -16.84
CA LEU A 310 -19.15 -7.22 -15.57
C LEU A 310 -19.96 -6.58 -14.45
N GLY A 311 -19.89 -5.24 -14.32
CA GLY A 311 -20.64 -4.49 -13.31
C GLY A 311 -22.16 -4.68 -13.44
N ALA A 312 -22.70 -4.69 -14.67
CA ALA A 312 -24.11 -4.96 -14.94
C ALA A 312 -24.55 -6.38 -14.49
N ARG A 313 -23.59 -7.30 -14.31
CA ARG A 313 -23.79 -8.67 -13.82
C ARG A 313 -23.40 -8.81 -12.34
N ASN A 314 -23.28 -7.71 -11.59
CA ASN A 314 -22.89 -7.64 -10.17
C ASN A 314 -21.47 -8.20 -9.88
N VAL A 315 -20.53 -8.05 -10.80
CA VAL A 315 -19.12 -8.40 -10.59
C VAL A 315 -18.31 -7.11 -10.47
N CYS A 316 -17.70 -6.87 -9.32
CA CYS A 316 -16.83 -5.73 -9.06
C CYS A 316 -15.39 -6.09 -9.43
N VAL A 317 -14.84 -5.40 -10.41
CA VAL A 317 -13.43 -5.48 -10.84
C VAL A 317 -12.88 -4.06 -10.99
N ARG A 318 -11.57 -3.90 -11.15
CA ARG A 318 -10.97 -2.63 -11.51
C ARG A 318 -10.64 -2.60 -13.00
N VAL A 319 -10.86 -1.44 -13.64
CA VAL A 319 -10.53 -1.22 -15.06
C VAL A 319 -9.80 0.10 -15.26
N GLY A 320 -9.04 0.20 -16.35
CA GLY A 320 -8.27 1.38 -16.72
C GLY A 320 -6.82 1.32 -16.25
N GLN A 321 -6.22 2.49 -15.94
CA GLN A 321 -4.78 2.59 -15.63
C GLN A 321 -4.43 2.45 -14.15
N MET A 322 -5.40 2.40 -13.25
CA MET A 322 -5.21 2.11 -11.80
C MET A 322 -4.15 2.97 -11.12
N CYS A 323 -4.07 4.27 -11.49
CA CYS A 323 -3.04 5.21 -11.02
C CYS A 323 -1.59 4.72 -11.24
N ALA A 324 -1.33 3.98 -12.32
CA ALA A 324 -0.03 3.46 -12.73
C ALA A 324 0.11 3.57 -14.26
N SER A 325 0.11 4.80 -14.77
CA SER A 325 0.11 5.08 -16.20
C SER A 325 1.40 4.65 -16.90
N TRP A 326 2.54 4.64 -16.20
CA TRP A 326 3.83 4.30 -16.80
C TRP A 326 3.90 2.85 -17.27
N ILE A 327 3.41 1.91 -16.46
CA ILE A 327 3.39 0.50 -16.88
C ILE A 327 2.40 0.28 -18.05
N HIS A 328 1.24 0.92 -18.05
CA HIS A 328 0.29 0.80 -19.17
C HIS A 328 0.88 1.34 -20.48
N LYS A 329 1.64 2.43 -20.41
CA LYS A 329 2.37 2.96 -21.54
C LYS A 329 3.45 1.98 -22.02
N ALA A 330 4.20 1.35 -21.12
CA ALA A 330 5.21 0.36 -21.46
C ALA A 330 4.61 -0.92 -22.06
N LEU A 331 3.42 -1.33 -21.58
CA LEU A 331 2.65 -2.45 -22.13
C LEU A 331 1.99 -2.13 -23.48
N GLY A 332 1.94 -0.85 -23.88
CA GLY A 332 1.27 -0.42 -25.12
C GLY A 332 -0.25 -0.56 -25.08
N VAL A 333 -0.87 -0.54 -23.89
CA VAL A 333 -2.33 -0.71 -23.70
C VAL A 333 -2.95 0.54 -23.05
N PRO A 334 -4.19 0.94 -23.43
CA PRO A 334 -4.85 2.11 -22.84
C PRO A 334 -5.27 1.91 -21.38
N GLY A 335 -5.40 0.66 -20.95
CA GLY A 335 -5.78 0.22 -19.63
C GLY A 335 -6.03 -1.28 -19.62
N THR A 336 -6.24 -1.84 -18.45
CA THR A 336 -6.47 -3.28 -18.24
C THR A 336 -7.75 -3.54 -17.46
N ILE A 337 -8.24 -4.77 -17.51
CA ILE A 337 -9.19 -5.33 -16.54
C ILE A 337 -8.34 -6.02 -15.48
N ARG A 338 -8.52 -5.65 -14.22
CA ARG A 338 -7.80 -6.21 -13.08
C ARG A 338 -8.74 -6.95 -12.15
N ILE A 339 -8.42 -8.19 -11.85
CA ILE A 339 -9.09 -9.05 -10.88
C ILE A 339 -8.14 -9.29 -9.72
N SER A 340 -8.64 -9.10 -8.51
CA SER A 340 -7.91 -9.36 -7.27
C SER A 340 -8.85 -9.94 -6.22
N VAL A 341 -8.44 -11.05 -5.62
CA VAL A 341 -9.24 -11.77 -4.63
C VAL A 341 -8.88 -11.35 -3.21
N GLY A 342 -9.84 -11.48 -2.30
CA GLY A 342 -9.63 -11.46 -0.86
C GLY A 342 -9.93 -12.82 -0.25
N ALA A 343 -9.65 -13.01 1.03
CA ALA A 343 -9.94 -14.25 1.75
C ALA A 343 -11.44 -14.65 1.78
N TYR A 344 -12.30 -13.71 1.43
CA TYR A 344 -13.76 -13.91 1.39
C TYR A 344 -14.27 -14.47 0.06
N ASN A 345 -13.42 -14.61 -0.97
CA ASN A 345 -13.85 -15.14 -2.26
C ASN A 345 -13.82 -16.65 -2.28
N THR A 346 -14.70 -17.23 -3.08
CA THR A 346 -14.87 -18.70 -3.20
C THR A 346 -14.70 -19.16 -4.63
N ILE A 347 -14.42 -20.45 -4.81
CA ILE A 347 -14.29 -21.07 -6.13
C ILE A 347 -15.61 -20.98 -6.94
N GLU A 348 -16.77 -21.03 -6.27
CA GLU A 348 -18.06 -20.88 -6.91
C GLU A 348 -18.26 -19.47 -7.48
N GLU A 349 -17.79 -18.43 -6.78
CA GLU A 349 -17.78 -17.06 -7.28
C GLU A 349 -16.87 -16.94 -8.50
N ILE A 350 -15.67 -17.51 -8.45
CA ILE A 350 -14.72 -17.55 -9.57
C ILE A 350 -15.32 -18.26 -10.79
N ASN A 351 -15.94 -19.42 -10.62
CA ASN A 351 -16.61 -20.14 -11.72
C ASN A 351 -17.70 -19.30 -12.39
N LYS A 352 -18.51 -18.58 -11.60
CA LYS A 352 -19.53 -17.67 -12.15
C LYS A 352 -18.89 -16.55 -12.97
N VAL A 353 -17.82 -15.95 -12.49
CA VAL A 353 -17.15 -14.86 -13.19
C VAL A 353 -16.48 -15.34 -14.48
N ILE A 354 -15.87 -16.53 -14.47
CA ILE A 354 -15.34 -17.18 -15.68
C ILE A 354 -16.44 -17.38 -16.72
N ALA A 355 -17.61 -17.88 -16.32
CA ALA A 355 -18.74 -18.06 -17.23
C ALA A 355 -19.24 -16.72 -17.82
N ILE A 356 -19.30 -15.67 -16.99
CA ILE A 356 -19.67 -14.31 -17.43
C ILE A 356 -18.64 -13.75 -18.43
N ILE A 357 -17.35 -13.91 -18.17
CA ILE A 357 -16.30 -13.45 -19.09
C ILE A 357 -16.38 -14.21 -20.40
N LYS A 358 -16.55 -15.56 -20.37
CA LYS A 358 -16.73 -16.38 -21.56
C LYS A 358 -17.94 -15.95 -22.41
N ASP A 359 -18.99 -15.44 -21.78
CA ASP A 359 -20.16 -14.90 -22.50
C ASP A 359 -19.91 -13.51 -23.10
N ILE A 360 -19.15 -12.66 -22.43
CA ILE A 360 -18.80 -11.29 -22.90
C ILE A 360 -17.89 -11.33 -24.14
N VAL A 361 -16.96 -12.29 -24.21
CA VAL A 361 -15.93 -12.36 -25.27
C VAL A 361 -16.33 -13.25 -26.46
N LYS A 362 -17.55 -13.80 -26.47
CA LYS A 362 -18.11 -14.54 -27.63
C LYS A 362 -18.43 -13.57 -28.76
#